data_bb02cc68cdc3bdb693e719a32fb7a740
#
_entry.id   bb02cc68cdc3bdb693e719a32fb7a740
#
_cell.length_a   1.000
_cell.length_b   1.000
_cell.length_c   1.000
_cell.angle_alpha   90.00
_cell.angle_beta   90.00
_cell.angle_gamma   90.00
#
_symmetry.space_group_name_H-M   'P 1'
#
loop_
_entity.id
_entity.type
_entity.pdbx_description
1 polymer ?
#
loop_
_entity_poly.entity_id
_entity_poly.type
_entity_poly.pdbx_seq_one_letter_code
_entity_poly.pdbx_strand_id
1 'polypeptide(L)'
;MSTHRTLVVVAHPDLATSGINAQLAAAIRDIDGVTVREIASVYPDRRVDAAAEQELLRRHDTIVLQFPWHWYSVPGVLKEWMDQVLTYGFAYGAGGDALHGKRLQLVISTGGPEAAYTPTGHNRFTMAELLRPLEATAHLCGLEMAEPLVLHGAPRATREDVADHAARYRELLSAVPAAAN
;
A
#
# COMPACT_ATOMS: atom_id res chain seq x y z
N MET A 1 17.07 17.02 -13.11
CA MET A 1 16.30 15.80 -13.28
C MET A 1 15.51 15.61 -12.01
N SER A 2 14.18 15.59 -12.05
CA SER A 2 13.36 15.32 -10.86
C SER A 2 13.56 13.86 -10.50
N THR A 3 14.08 13.58 -9.30
CA THR A 3 14.17 12.20 -8.79
C THR A 3 12.77 11.72 -8.46
N HIS A 4 12.35 10.59 -9.00
CA HIS A 4 11.07 9.95 -8.69
C HIS A 4 10.95 9.73 -7.17
N ARG A 5 9.80 10.06 -6.59
CA ARG A 5 9.57 9.95 -5.14
C ARG A 5 8.44 8.96 -4.86
N THR A 6 8.69 8.06 -3.95
CA THR A 6 7.73 7.05 -3.51
C THR A 6 7.37 7.25 -2.03
N LEU A 7 6.07 7.39 -1.75
CA LEU A 7 5.53 7.32 -0.39
C LEU A 7 5.03 5.91 -0.10
N VAL A 8 5.57 5.29 0.93
CA VAL A 8 5.10 3.99 1.43
C VAL A 8 4.32 4.20 2.71
N VAL A 9 3.01 4.04 2.64
CA VAL A 9 2.10 4.04 3.79
C VAL A 9 2.03 2.63 4.35
N VAL A 10 2.69 2.41 5.48
CA VAL A 10 2.67 1.13 6.20
C VAL A 10 1.52 1.13 7.18
N ALA A 11 0.53 0.29 6.91
CA ALA A 11 -0.71 0.23 7.66
C ALA A 11 -0.86 -1.11 8.40
N HIS A 12 -0.04 -1.33 9.40
CA HIS A 12 -0.16 -2.45 10.33
C HIS A 12 -0.65 -1.94 11.68
N PRO A 13 -1.65 -2.59 12.32
CA PRO A 13 -2.18 -2.14 13.62
C PRO A 13 -1.12 -2.03 14.72
N ASP A 14 -0.16 -2.96 14.72
CA ASP A 14 1.00 -2.97 15.61
C ASP A 14 2.20 -3.56 14.84
N LEU A 15 2.98 -2.69 14.21
CA LEU A 15 4.11 -3.12 13.38
C LEU A 15 5.21 -3.80 14.19
N ALA A 16 5.37 -3.44 15.48
CA ALA A 16 6.39 -4.03 16.34
C ALA A 16 6.17 -5.53 16.57
N THR A 17 4.93 -5.98 16.51
CA THR A 17 4.58 -7.41 16.64
C THR A 17 4.51 -8.13 15.28
N SER A 18 4.67 -7.41 14.17
CA SER A 18 4.63 -7.99 12.82
C SER A 18 5.96 -8.61 12.44
N GLY A 19 5.98 -9.94 12.26
CA GLY A 19 7.16 -10.63 11.74
C GLY A 19 7.45 -10.31 10.26
N ILE A 20 6.45 -10.07 9.45
CA ILE A 20 6.58 -9.90 7.99
C ILE A 20 6.55 -8.43 7.60
N ASN A 21 5.49 -7.70 7.92
CA ASN A 21 5.35 -6.31 7.48
C ASN A 21 6.47 -5.41 8.03
N ALA A 22 6.98 -5.68 9.24
CA ALA A 22 8.14 -4.98 9.78
C ALA A 22 9.41 -5.24 8.96
N GLN A 23 9.66 -6.49 8.56
CA GLN A 23 10.82 -6.85 7.72
C GLN A 23 10.72 -6.21 6.34
N LEU A 24 9.54 -6.25 5.71
CA LEU A 24 9.30 -5.60 4.41
C LEU A 24 9.52 -4.08 4.49
N ALA A 25 8.98 -3.42 5.53
CA ALA A 25 9.20 -1.99 5.74
C ALA A 25 10.66 -1.66 6.00
N ALA A 26 11.36 -2.47 6.80
CA ALA A 26 12.79 -2.28 7.07
C ALA A 26 13.64 -2.42 5.80
N ALA A 27 13.29 -3.36 4.92
CA ALA A 27 14.05 -3.65 3.72
C ALA A 27 14.08 -2.51 2.68
N ILE A 28 13.22 -1.51 2.79
CA ILE A 28 13.10 -0.43 1.80
C ILE A 28 13.50 0.96 2.33
N ARG A 29 13.86 1.08 3.62
CA ARG A 29 14.14 2.37 4.26
C ARG A 29 15.38 3.08 3.72
N ASP A 30 16.33 2.31 3.18
CA ASP A 30 17.60 2.79 2.64
C ASP A 30 17.55 3.11 1.14
N ILE A 31 16.38 3.00 0.50
CA ILE A 31 16.23 3.31 -0.91
C ILE A 31 16.06 4.83 -1.08
N ASP A 32 16.91 5.43 -1.89
CA ASP A 32 16.82 6.85 -2.21
C ASP A 32 15.48 7.21 -2.86
N GLY A 33 14.88 8.31 -2.40
CA GLY A 33 13.58 8.78 -2.88
C GLY A 33 12.37 8.05 -2.27
N VAL A 34 12.58 7.08 -1.37
CA VAL A 34 11.51 6.38 -0.65
C VAL A 34 11.28 7.01 0.72
N THR A 35 10.04 7.40 0.99
CA THR A 35 9.57 7.86 2.31
C THR A 35 8.67 6.81 2.92
N VAL A 36 9.06 6.23 4.07
CA VAL A 36 8.26 5.24 4.79
C VAL A 36 7.45 5.93 5.89
N ARG A 37 6.13 5.74 5.87
CA ARG A 37 5.16 6.34 6.80
C ARG A 37 4.38 5.26 7.54
N GLU A 38 4.73 4.99 8.80
CA GLU A 38 4.04 4.02 9.67
C GLU A 38 2.86 4.71 10.35
N ILE A 39 1.67 4.64 9.75
CA ILE A 39 0.53 5.46 10.16
C ILE A 39 0.01 5.14 11.56
N ALA A 40 0.08 3.88 12.02
CA ALA A 40 -0.33 3.52 13.38
C ALA A 40 0.61 4.11 14.46
N SER A 41 1.90 4.23 14.16
CA SER A 41 2.89 4.85 15.05
C SER A 41 2.77 6.38 15.07
N VAL A 42 2.48 6.96 13.92
CA VAL A 42 2.33 8.43 13.79
C VAL A 42 1.02 8.92 14.39
N TYR A 43 -0.06 8.13 14.26
CA TYR A 43 -1.39 8.45 14.73
C TYR A 43 -1.92 7.39 15.70
N PRO A 44 -1.35 7.28 16.90
CA PRO A 44 -1.74 6.23 17.86
C PRO A 44 -3.19 6.40 18.36
N ASP A 45 -3.70 7.62 18.35
CA ASP A 45 -5.09 7.96 18.71
C ASP A 45 -6.07 7.93 17.53
N ARG A 46 -5.58 7.52 16.32
CA ARG A 46 -6.34 7.46 15.07
C ARG A 46 -6.84 8.81 14.55
N ARG A 47 -6.36 9.92 15.08
CA ARG A 47 -6.64 11.26 14.58
C ARG A 47 -5.58 11.65 13.56
N VAL A 48 -5.91 11.47 12.31
CA VAL A 48 -4.98 11.73 11.20
C VAL A 48 -4.91 13.23 10.93
N ASP A 49 -3.69 13.78 10.84
CA ASP A 49 -3.48 15.11 10.28
C ASP A 49 -3.61 15.01 8.74
N ALA A 50 -4.83 15.20 8.26
CA ALA A 50 -5.15 15.09 6.85
C ALA A 50 -4.33 16.02 5.98
N ALA A 51 -4.06 17.26 6.46
CA ALA A 51 -3.29 18.24 5.69
C ALA A 51 -1.83 17.80 5.52
N ALA A 52 -1.20 17.27 6.58
CA ALA A 52 0.15 16.75 6.52
C ALA A 52 0.25 15.53 5.59
N GLU A 53 -0.71 14.60 5.66
CA GLU A 53 -0.73 13.42 4.78
C GLU A 53 -1.00 13.79 3.32
N GLN A 54 -1.92 14.72 3.06
CA GLN A 54 -2.20 15.24 1.73
C GLN A 54 -0.98 15.93 1.12
N GLU A 55 -0.20 16.65 1.91
CA GLU A 55 1.04 17.28 1.43
C GLU A 55 2.10 16.22 1.09
N LEU A 56 2.20 15.13 1.86
CA LEU A 56 3.04 14.00 1.50
C LEU A 56 2.58 13.37 0.18
N LEU A 57 1.29 13.13 0.01
CA LEU A 57 0.72 12.59 -1.21
C LEU A 57 1.00 13.47 -2.44
N ARG A 58 0.93 14.81 -2.30
CA ARG A 58 1.26 15.74 -3.40
C ARG A 58 2.71 15.64 -3.86
N ARG A 59 3.64 15.46 -2.91
CA ARG A 59 5.10 15.49 -3.16
C ARG A 59 5.65 14.19 -3.74
N HIS A 60 4.86 13.12 -3.78
CA HIS A 60 5.30 11.80 -4.24
C HIS A 60 4.56 11.41 -5.52
N ASP A 61 5.26 10.70 -6.40
CA ASP A 61 4.76 10.27 -7.71
C ASP A 61 4.12 8.87 -7.63
N THR A 62 4.66 8.03 -6.76
CA THR A 62 4.12 6.70 -6.45
C THR A 62 3.67 6.64 -4.99
N ILE A 63 2.50 6.06 -4.78
CA ILE A 63 1.92 5.78 -3.47
C ILE A 63 1.88 4.27 -3.31
N VAL A 64 2.51 3.77 -2.27
CA VAL A 64 2.46 2.35 -1.91
C VAL A 64 1.62 2.21 -0.65
N LEU A 65 0.64 1.32 -0.69
CA LEU A 65 -0.07 0.89 0.51
C LEU A 65 0.44 -0.50 0.88
N GLN A 66 1.18 -0.58 1.99
CA GLN A 66 1.70 -1.83 2.54
C GLN A 66 0.89 -2.24 3.77
N PHE A 67 0.22 -3.41 3.70
CA PHE A 67 -0.67 -3.83 4.77
C PHE A 67 -0.90 -5.35 4.82
N PRO A 68 -1.24 -5.92 5.99
CA PRO A 68 -1.76 -7.27 6.11
C PRO A 68 -3.22 -7.31 5.67
N TRP A 69 -3.62 -8.41 5.03
CA TRP A 69 -4.98 -8.65 4.58
C TRP A 69 -5.89 -9.02 5.74
N HIS A 70 -6.81 -8.15 6.09
CA HIS A 70 -7.75 -8.37 7.19
C HIS A 70 -9.19 -8.46 6.67
N TRP A 71 -9.82 -9.58 6.96
CA TRP A 71 -11.24 -9.81 6.59
C TRP A 71 -11.53 -9.48 5.12
N TYR A 72 -10.67 -9.97 4.23
CA TYR A 72 -10.77 -9.76 2.77
C TYR A 72 -10.71 -8.29 2.35
N SER A 73 -10.08 -7.45 3.14
CA SER A 73 -9.95 -6.01 2.91
C SER A 73 -8.70 -5.45 3.60
N VAL A 74 -8.66 -4.14 3.77
CA VAL A 74 -7.59 -3.42 4.47
C VAL A 74 -7.79 -3.45 5.99
N PRO A 75 -6.72 -3.30 6.79
CA PRO A 75 -6.85 -3.08 8.24
C PRO A 75 -7.62 -1.79 8.55
N GLY A 76 -8.30 -1.75 9.70
CA GLY A 76 -9.06 -0.57 10.14
C GLY A 76 -8.23 0.71 10.14
N VAL A 77 -6.96 0.64 10.55
CA VAL A 77 -6.04 1.78 10.53
C VAL A 77 -5.85 2.37 9.13
N LEU A 78 -5.81 1.55 8.08
CA LEU A 78 -5.71 2.03 6.71
C LEU A 78 -7.04 2.62 6.24
N LYS A 79 -8.16 1.97 6.58
CA LYS A 79 -9.48 2.50 6.21
C LYS A 79 -9.73 3.86 6.83
N GLU A 80 -9.44 4.03 8.12
CA GLU A 80 -9.55 5.32 8.83
C GLU A 80 -8.66 6.39 8.21
N TRP A 81 -7.42 6.03 7.85
CA TRP A 81 -6.51 6.94 7.15
C TRP A 81 -7.09 7.36 5.78
N MET A 82 -7.58 6.41 4.98
CA MET A 82 -8.20 6.71 3.68
C MET A 82 -9.40 7.64 3.83
N ASP A 83 -10.28 7.39 4.80
CA ASP A 83 -11.51 8.19 5.02
C ASP A 83 -11.21 9.63 5.43
N GLN A 84 -10.12 9.85 6.19
CA GLN A 84 -9.74 11.18 6.67
C GLN A 84 -8.89 11.95 5.65
N VAL A 85 -8.10 11.26 4.82
CA VAL A 85 -7.12 11.88 3.90
C VAL A 85 -7.67 12.06 2.49
N LEU A 86 -8.41 11.06 1.96
CA LEU A 86 -8.94 11.09 0.59
C LEU A 86 -10.27 11.86 0.53
N THR A 87 -10.20 13.16 0.80
CA THR A 87 -11.40 14.01 0.93
C THR A 87 -11.84 14.60 -0.41
N TYR A 88 -13.11 15.04 -0.46
CA TYR A 88 -13.63 15.86 -1.55
C TYR A 88 -12.82 17.14 -1.74
N GLY A 89 -12.53 17.51 -2.98
CA GLY A 89 -11.72 18.68 -3.32
C GLY A 89 -10.20 18.44 -3.19
N PHE A 90 -9.79 17.25 -2.73
CA PHE A 90 -8.39 16.82 -2.73
C PHE A 90 -8.18 15.61 -3.63
N ALA A 91 -8.83 14.49 -3.32
CA ALA A 91 -8.65 13.21 -4.00
C ALA A 91 -9.69 12.98 -5.10
N TYR A 92 -10.84 13.61 -5.01
CA TYR A 92 -11.95 13.48 -5.96
C TYR A 92 -12.88 14.69 -5.91
N GLY A 93 -13.80 14.76 -6.89
CA GLY A 93 -14.79 15.83 -6.98
C GLY A 93 -14.22 17.12 -7.58
N ALA A 94 -14.93 18.23 -7.42
CA ALA A 94 -14.53 19.51 -8.00
C ALA A 94 -13.20 20.00 -7.41
N GLY A 95 -12.15 20.15 -8.24
CA GLY A 95 -10.80 20.53 -7.83
C GLY A 95 -10.01 19.44 -7.13
N GLY A 96 -10.55 18.21 -7.04
CA GLY A 96 -9.92 17.07 -6.38
C GLY A 96 -9.08 16.21 -7.35
N ASP A 97 -8.03 16.78 -7.91
CA ASP A 97 -7.15 16.17 -8.92
C ASP A 97 -5.70 15.92 -8.41
N ALA A 98 -5.47 16.11 -7.12
CA ALA A 98 -4.12 16.04 -6.53
C ALA A 98 -3.42 14.69 -6.71
N LEU A 99 -4.17 13.63 -6.99
CA LEU A 99 -3.68 12.26 -7.15
C LEU A 99 -3.68 11.77 -8.61
N HIS A 100 -4.21 12.56 -9.55
CA HIS A 100 -4.33 12.19 -10.95
C HIS A 100 -2.97 11.84 -11.56
N GLY A 101 -2.92 10.70 -12.27
CA GLY A 101 -1.72 10.20 -12.94
C GLY A 101 -0.62 9.66 -12.02
N LYS A 102 -0.82 9.69 -10.69
CA LYS A 102 0.11 9.04 -9.75
C LYS A 102 -0.11 7.54 -9.73
N ARG A 103 0.98 6.80 -9.53
CA ARG A 103 0.94 5.34 -9.42
C ARG A 103 0.49 4.90 -8.03
N LEU A 104 -0.45 3.94 -7.97
CA LEU A 104 -0.81 3.22 -6.75
C LEU A 104 -0.27 1.79 -6.82
N GLN A 105 0.56 1.42 -5.85
CA GLN A 105 1.08 0.07 -5.68
C GLN A 105 0.57 -0.53 -4.37
N LEU A 106 0.02 -1.73 -4.43
CA LEU A 106 -0.36 -2.47 -3.23
C LEU A 106 0.72 -3.51 -2.90
N VAL A 107 1.11 -3.58 -1.62
CA VAL A 107 2.00 -4.60 -1.06
C VAL A 107 1.27 -5.27 0.08
N ILE A 108 0.88 -6.52 -0.13
CA ILE A 108 -0.10 -7.21 0.72
C ILE A 108 0.51 -8.50 1.28
N SER A 109 0.28 -8.78 2.55
CA SER A 109 0.52 -10.10 3.13
C SER A 109 -0.80 -10.75 3.52
N THR A 110 -1.01 -12.02 3.15
CA THR A 110 -2.25 -12.76 3.44
C THR A 110 -2.01 -13.94 4.36
N GLY A 111 -2.98 -14.26 5.21
CA GLY A 111 -2.93 -15.46 6.05
C GLY A 111 -3.12 -16.76 5.25
N GLY A 112 -3.99 -16.73 4.23
CA GLY A 112 -4.27 -17.88 3.38
C GLY A 112 -3.21 -18.08 2.29
N PRO A 113 -2.96 -19.33 1.86
CA PRO A 113 -2.09 -19.62 0.71
C PRO A 113 -2.73 -19.13 -0.60
N GLU A 114 -1.93 -18.99 -1.65
CA GLU A 114 -2.40 -18.53 -2.96
C GLU A 114 -3.57 -19.36 -3.50
N ALA A 115 -3.51 -20.67 -3.37
CA ALA A 115 -4.56 -21.59 -3.80
C ALA A 115 -5.92 -21.38 -3.11
N ALA A 116 -5.95 -20.67 -1.98
CA ALA A 116 -7.21 -20.32 -1.32
C ALA A 116 -7.97 -19.23 -2.07
N TYR A 117 -7.28 -18.37 -2.85
CA TYR A 117 -7.83 -17.23 -3.58
C TYR A 117 -8.16 -17.57 -5.04
N THR A 118 -8.92 -18.63 -5.21
CA THR A 118 -9.46 -19.08 -6.51
C THR A 118 -10.96 -19.36 -6.40
N PRO A 119 -11.72 -19.41 -7.51
CA PRO A 119 -13.15 -19.71 -7.48
C PRO A 119 -13.50 -21.07 -6.83
N THR A 120 -12.59 -22.03 -6.87
CA THR A 120 -12.73 -23.36 -6.26
C THR A 120 -11.94 -23.49 -4.94
N GLY A 121 -11.16 -22.48 -4.57
CA GLY A 121 -10.39 -22.45 -3.34
C GLY A 121 -11.25 -22.17 -2.10
N HIS A 122 -10.62 -22.21 -0.92
CA HIS A 122 -11.31 -22.01 0.36
C HIS A 122 -12.04 -20.66 0.43
N ASN A 123 -11.46 -19.62 -0.09
CA ASN A 123 -12.03 -18.25 -0.06
C ASN A 123 -13.05 -18.00 -1.16
N ARG A 124 -13.12 -18.86 -2.19
CA ARG A 124 -14.08 -18.79 -3.32
C ARG A 124 -13.99 -17.55 -4.22
N PHE A 125 -13.11 -16.62 -3.91
CA PHE A 125 -12.87 -15.39 -4.69
C PHE A 125 -11.39 -15.26 -4.97
N THR A 126 -11.07 -14.76 -6.15
CA THR A 126 -9.71 -14.41 -6.53
C THR A 126 -9.25 -13.13 -5.81
N MET A 127 -7.95 -12.92 -5.71
CA MET A 127 -7.41 -11.65 -5.18
C MET A 127 -7.92 -10.44 -5.98
N ALA A 128 -7.99 -10.56 -7.30
CA ALA A 128 -8.49 -9.49 -8.18
C ALA A 128 -9.95 -9.11 -7.86
N GLU A 129 -10.82 -10.09 -7.62
CA GLU A 129 -12.20 -9.82 -7.21
C GLU A 129 -12.30 -9.12 -5.86
N LEU A 130 -11.48 -9.54 -4.90
CA LEU A 130 -11.46 -8.96 -3.55
C LEU A 130 -10.84 -7.55 -3.52
N LEU A 131 -9.98 -7.22 -4.49
CA LEU A 131 -9.36 -5.90 -4.63
C LEU A 131 -10.24 -4.85 -5.34
N ARG A 132 -11.39 -5.24 -5.90
CA ARG A 132 -12.30 -4.31 -6.60
C ARG A 132 -12.64 -3.02 -5.84
N PRO A 133 -12.84 -3.00 -4.52
CA PRO A 133 -13.08 -1.74 -3.79
C PRO A 133 -11.89 -0.77 -3.84
N LEU A 134 -10.65 -1.29 -3.79
CA LEU A 134 -9.44 -0.47 -3.90
C LEU A 134 -9.21 0.01 -5.34
N GLU A 135 -9.52 -0.84 -6.33
CA GLU A 135 -9.50 -0.48 -7.74
C GLU A 135 -10.50 0.64 -8.05
N ALA A 136 -11.73 0.53 -7.51
CA ALA A 136 -12.74 1.57 -7.62
C ALA A 136 -12.30 2.89 -6.96
N THR A 137 -11.65 2.82 -5.79
CA THR A 137 -11.07 3.98 -5.12
C THR A 137 -9.97 4.62 -5.95
N ALA A 138 -9.05 3.82 -6.50
CA ALA A 138 -7.98 4.29 -7.37
C ALA A 138 -8.55 5.01 -8.60
N HIS A 139 -9.54 4.40 -9.25
CA HIS A 139 -10.22 4.99 -10.40
C HIS A 139 -10.88 6.34 -10.06
N LEU A 140 -11.61 6.41 -8.95
CA LEU A 140 -12.27 7.66 -8.50
C LEU A 140 -11.26 8.78 -8.24
N CYS A 141 -10.09 8.43 -7.70
CA CYS A 141 -9.02 9.37 -7.37
C CYS A 141 -8.07 9.65 -8.55
N GLY A 142 -8.29 9.08 -9.74
CA GLY A 142 -7.42 9.25 -10.91
C GLY A 142 -6.03 8.61 -10.75
N LEU A 143 -5.89 7.62 -9.84
CA LEU A 143 -4.66 6.86 -9.62
C LEU A 143 -4.52 5.73 -10.65
N GLU A 144 -3.30 5.48 -11.10
CA GLU A 144 -2.97 4.32 -11.94
C GLU A 144 -2.57 3.13 -11.06
N MET A 145 -3.51 2.19 -10.87
CA MET A 145 -3.26 1.02 -10.02
C MET A 145 -2.38 0.01 -10.76
N ALA A 146 -1.23 -0.31 -10.14
CA ALA A 146 -0.29 -1.31 -10.61
C ALA A 146 -0.67 -2.72 -10.12
N GLU A 147 -0.07 -3.76 -10.74
CA GLU A 147 -0.22 -5.14 -10.27
C GLU A 147 0.23 -5.27 -8.81
N PRO A 148 -0.60 -5.80 -7.91
CA PRO A 148 -0.27 -5.92 -6.50
C PRO A 148 0.87 -6.91 -6.26
N LEU A 149 1.77 -6.60 -5.33
CA LEU A 149 2.77 -7.51 -4.81
C LEU A 149 2.21 -8.21 -3.57
N VAL A 150 1.91 -9.50 -3.68
CA VAL A 150 1.25 -10.28 -2.62
C VAL A 150 2.14 -11.39 -2.08
N LEU A 151 2.35 -11.41 -0.76
CA LEU A 151 2.93 -12.54 -0.03
C LEU A 151 1.80 -13.38 0.56
N HIS A 152 1.52 -14.50 -0.07
CA HIS A 152 0.51 -15.44 0.41
C HIS A 152 1.03 -16.37 1.52
N GLY A 153 0.15 -16.79 2.42
CA GLY A 153 0.48 -17.77 3.44
C GLY A 153 1.44 -17.27 4.53
N ALA A 154 1.38 -16.01 4.86
CA ALA A 154 2.25 -15.32 5.82
C ALA A 154 2.58 -16.11 7.11
N PRO A 155 1.63 -16.81 7.79
CA PRO A 155 1.94 -17.58 9.00
C PRO A 155 2.86 -18.80 8.78
N ARG A 156 3.05 -19.21 7.52
CA ARG A 156 3.88 -20.38 7.14
C ARG A 156 5.09 -19.97 6.30
N ALA A 157 5.23 -18.68 6.00
CA ALA A 157 6.34 -18.16 5.23
C ALA A 157 7.66 -18.41 5.96
N THR A 158 8.63 -18.96 5.28
CA THR A 158 9.99 -19.14 5.78
C THR A 158 10.74 -17.81 5.76
N ARG A 159 11.92 -17.77 6.40
CA ARG A 159 12.79 -16.60 6.32
C ARG A 159 13.25 -16.32 4.88
N GLU A 160 13.43 -17.36 4.08
CA GLU A 160 13.81 -17.27 2.67
C GLU A 160 12.66 -16.67 1.85
N ASP A 161 11.42 -17.15 2.02
CA ASP A 161 10.24 -16.57 1.36
C ASP A 161 10.09 -15.07 1.63
N VAL A 162 10.30 -14.66 2.88
CA VAL A 162 10.21 -13.24 3.26
C VAL A 162 11.37 -12.44 2.67
N ALA A 163 12.58 -12.99 2.64
CA ALA A 163 13.75 -12.33 2.06
C ALA A 163 13.60 -12.15 0.54
N ASP A 164 13.14 -13.17 -0.17
CA ASP A 164 12.88 -13.12 -1.61
C ASP A 164 11.78 -12.11 -1.94
N HIS A 165 10.71 -12.09 -1.13
CA HIS A 165 9.65 -11.10 -1.29
C HIS A 165 10.13 -9.67 -1.04
N ALA A 166 10.98 -9.47 -0.02
CA ALA A 166 11.61 -8.19 0.26
C ALA A 166 12.53 -7.73 -0.89
N ALA A 167 13.30 -8.66 -1.49
CA ALA A 167 14.12 -8.37 -2.65
C ALA A 167 13.27 -7.91 -3.84
N ARG A 168 12.19 -8.62 -4.17
CA ARG A 168 11.22 -8.23 -5.21
C ARG A 168 10.58 -6.87 -4.93
N TYR A 169 10.29 -6.58 -3.66
CA TYR A 169 9.76 -5.28 -3.26
C TYR A 169 10.77 -4.15 -3.50
N ARG A 170 12.03 -4.37 -3.16
CA ARG A 170 13.13 -3.41 -3.45
C ARG A 170 13.28 -3.17 -4.94
N GLU A 171 13.30 -4.23 -5.75
CA GLU A 171 13.39 -4.15 -7.21
C GLU A 171 12.23 -3.33 -7.78
N LEU A 172 11.01 -3.59 -7.31
CA LEU A 172 9.81 -2.87 -7.74
C LEU A 172 9.93 -1.36 -7.47
N LEU A 173 10.44 -0.96 -6.30
CA LEU A 173 10.62 0.46 -5.95
C LEU A 173 11.79 1.11 -6.69
N SER A 174 12.85 0.34 -6.99
CA SER A 174 14.02 0.83 -7.73
C SER A 174 13.78 0.92 -9.24
N ALA A 175 12.85 0.12 -9.78
CA ALA A 175 12.54 0.06 -11.21
C ALA A 175 11.51 1.10 -11.67
N VAL A 176 10.91 1.88 -10.76
CA VAL A 176 9.89 2.87 -11.14
C VAL A 176 10.57 4.02 -11.91
N PRO A 177 10.34 4.14 -13.23
CA PRO A 177 10.90 5.25 -13.99
C PRO A 177 10.26 6.57 -13.54
N ALA A 178 11.02 7.66 -13.66
CA ALA A 178 10.43 8.99 -13.54
C ALA A 178 9.24 9.09 -14.50
N ALA A 179 8.11 9.63 -14.00
CA ALA A 179 6.91 9.80 -14.81
C ALA A 179 7.29 10.48 -16.14
N ALA A 180 6.85 9.91 -17.24
CA ALA A 180 6.99 10.55 -18.54
C ALA A 180 6.15 11.83 -18.52
N ASN A 181 6.80 12.98 -18.70
CA ASN A 181 6.14 14.27 -18.91
C ASN A 181 5.33 14.25 -20.20
#